data_a727459b49b6c5ae6b653284648a7ac7
#
_entry.id   a727459b49b6c5ae6b653284648a7ac7
#
_cell.length_a   1.000
_cell.length_b   1.000
_cell.length_c   1.000
_cell.angle_alpha   90.00
_cell.angle_beta   90.00
_cell.angle_gamma   90.00
#
_symmetry.space_group_name_H-M   'P 1'
#
loop_
_entity.id
_entity.type
_entity.pdbx_description
1 polymer ?
#
loop_
_entity_poly.entity_id
_entity_poly.type
_entity_poly.pdbx_seq_one_letter_code
_entity_poly.pdbx_strand_id
1 'polypeptide(L)'
;PIFSSSALRFSPRNSELRNGNGPEGKVVGADCYSPCTNEPSHAGFFWYGIHGVEILYTLMGAGCQSVTCTSNEGSDVAVGVWEDGRIGTFRGLRNSSHSYGGTVICEKKVVPAGGYEGYEGLLKSILTFFRTGKAPVSPSETIEIYTFMETANESIRQGGKPVNTKDIYNKALSLVKN
;
A
#
# COMPACT_ATOMS: atom_id res chain seq x y z
N PRO A 1 -3.01 -11.46 -19.85
CA PRO A 1 -2.51 -10.47 -18.88
C PRO A 1 -3.57 -10.22 -17.79
N ILE A 2 -3.12 -9.87 -16.59
CA ILE A 2 -3.95 -9.61 -15.41
C ILE A 2 -3.33 -8.47 -14.60
N PHE A 3 -4.14 -7.69 -13.90
CA PHE A 3 -3.70 -6.79 -12.83
C PHE A 3 -4.74 -6.73 -11.71
N SER A 4 -4.32 -6.28 -10.54
CA SER A 4 -5.17 -5.97 -9.41
C SER A 4 -4.86 -4.56 -8.92
N SER A 5 -5.86 -3.81 -8.53
CA SER A 5 -5.68 -2.45 -8.02
C SER A 5 -6.91 -1.93 -7.30
N SER A 6 -6.67 -1.00 -6.38
CA SER A 6 -7.71 -0.15 -5.77
C SER A 6 -8.00 1.08 -6.64
N ALA A 7 -9.24 1.59 -6.60
CA ALA A 7 -9.60 2.87 -7.22
C ALA A 7 -8.77 4.06 -6.67
N LEU A 8 -8.31 3.96 -5.44
CA LEU A 8 -7.51 4.99 -4.75
C LEU A 8 -6.15 5.27 -5.42
N ARG A 9 -5.58 4.28 -6.13
CA ARG A 9 -4.37 4.44 -6.94
C ARG A 9 -4.56 5.50 -8.03
N PHE A 10 -5.76 5.58 -8.58
CA PHE A 10 -6.10 6.43 -9.72
C PHE A 10 -6.72 7.78 -9.31
N SER A 11 -6.68 8.14 -8.02
CA SER A 11 -6.95 9.52 -7.60
C SER A 11 -6.02 10.47 -8.35
N PRO A 12 -6.53 11.55 -8.97
CA PRO A 12 -5.71 12.54 -9.65
C PRO A 12 -4.55 13.03 -8.79
N ARG A 13 -4.81 13.29 -7.51
CA ARG A 13 -3.78 13.77 -6.58
C ARG A 13 -2.68 12.76 -6.34
N ASN A 14 -2.99 11.49 -6.13
CA ASN A 14 -1.99 10.43 -5.94
C ASN A 14 -1.15 10.22 -7.21
N SER A 15 -1.80 10.27 -8.38
CA SER A 15 -1.12 10.16 -9.67
C SER A 15 -0.15 11.32 -9.92
N GLU A 16 -0.54 12.54 -9.57
CA GLU A 16 0.28 13.74 -9.68
C GLU A 16 1.52 13.66 -8.76
N LEU A 17 1.32 13.31 -7.49
CA LEU A 17 2.39 13.17 -6.50
C LEU A 17 3.37 12.04 -6.87
N ARG A 18 2.87 10.90 -7.33
CA ARG A 18 3.69 9.78 -7.81
C ARG A 18 4.68 10.20 -8.89
N ASN A 19 4.26 11.05 -9.81
CA ASN A 19 5.11 11.50 -10.91
C ASN A 19 6.27 12.40 -10.46
N GLY A 20 6.16 13.04 -9.29
CA GLY A 20 7.21 13.88 -8.70
C GLY A 20 7.57 15.15 -9.49
N ASN A 21 6.78 15.49 -10.52
CA ASN A 21 7.03 16.63 -11.40
C ASN A 21 6.32 17.91 -10.96
N GLY A 22 5.54 17.83 -9.87
CA GLY A 22 4.82 18.97 -9.30
C GLY A 22 5.70 19.89 -8.46
N PRO A 23 5.12 21.01 -7.98
CA PRO A 23 5.84 22.00 -7.17
C PRO A 23 6.27 21.46 -5.80
N GLU A 24 5.77 20.30 -5.37
CA GLU A 24 6.14 19.62 -4.14
C GLU A 24 7.49 18.89 -4.24
N GLY A 25 7.93 18.54 -5.44
CA GLY A 25 9.08 17.67 -5.67
C GLY A 25 8.75 16.19 -5.49
N LYS A 26 9.78 15.35 -5.38
CA LYS A 26 9.64 13.92 -5.22
C LYS A 26 9.12 13.53 -3.82
N VAL A 27 8.41 12.42 -3.75
CA VAL A 27 7.99 11.83 -2.47
C VAL A 27 9.19 11.23 -1.74
N VAL A 28 9.41 11.66 -0.51
CA VAL A 28 10.47 11.18 0.40
C VAL A 28 9.92 10.35 1.56
N GLY A 29 8.60 10.35 1.76
CA GLY A 29 7.90 9.53 2.73
C GLY A 29 6.39 9.68 2.61
N ALA A 30 5.63 8.74 3.15
CA ALA A 30 4.18 8.82 3.17
C ALA A 30 3.59 8.11 4.39
N ASP A 31 2.55 8.69 4.99
CA ASP A 31 1.76 8.13 6.07
C ASP A 31 0.33 7.95 5.58
N CYS A 32 -0.07 6.71 5.29
CA CYS A 32 -1.37 6.40 4.70
C CYS A 32 -2.30 5.70 5.67
N TYR A 33 -3.60 5.84 5.47
CA TYR A 33 -4.60 5.15 6.27
C TYR A 33 -5.80 4.69 5.45
N SER A 34 -6.44 3.63 5.93
CA SER A 34 -7.75 3.17 5.46
C SER A 34 -8.48 2.43 6.58
N PRO A 35 -9.78 2.14 6.44
CA PRO A 35 -10.42 1.14 7.25
C PRO A 35 -9.65 -0.17 7.20
N CYS A 36 -9.62 -0.90 8.31
CA CYS A 36 -8.97 -2.20 8.43
C CYS A 36 -9.72 -3.05 9.45
N THR A 37 -11.01 -3.25 9.20
CA THR A 37 -11.89 -4.04 10.06
C THR A 37 -11.45 -5.50 10.06
N ASN A 38 -11.45 -6.12 11.22
CA ASN A 38 -11.20 -7.56 11.34
C ASN A 38 -12.38 -8.32 10.69
N GLU A 39 -12.08 -9.07 9.65
CA GLU A 39 -13.03 -9.92 8.96
C GLU A 39 -12.57 -11.38 9.09
N PRO A 40 -13.37 -12.28 9.74
CA PRO A 40 -12.94 -13.65 10.00
C PRO A 40 -12.59 -14.46 8.74
N SER A 41 -13.15 -14.10 7.59
CA SER A 41 -12.88 -14.75 6.30
C SER A 41 -11.61 -14.28 5.61
N HIS A 42 -10.96 -13.23 6.13
CA HIS A 42 -9.76 -12.62 5.56
C HIS A 42 -8.69 -12.40 6.63
N ALA A 43 -7.44 -12.69 6.30
CA ALA A 43 -6.33 -12.51 7.23
C ALA A 43 -5.94 -11.03 7.36
N GLY A 44 -6.01 -10.45 8.55
CA GLY A 44 -5.47 -9.13 8.90
C GLY A 44 -5.79 -8.03 7.88
N PHE A 45 -4.76 -7.48 7.26
CA PHE A 45 -4.87 -6.35 6.32
C PHE A 45 -5.57 -6.66 5.00
N PHE A 46 -5.84 -7.91 4.65
CA PHE A 46 -6.39 -8.33 3.34
C PHE A 46 -7.87 -7.95 3.13
N TRP A 47 -8.60 -7.65 4.19
CA TRP A 47 -9.88 -6.97 4.07
C TRP A 47 -9.64 -5.47 3.94
N TYR A 48 -10.30 -4.57 3.80
CA TYR A 48 -10.14 -3.12 3.56
C TYR A 48 -8.75 -2.48 3.76
N GLY A 49 -7.86 -3.04 4.57
CA GLY A 49 -6.50 -2.54 4.78
C GLY A 49 -5.68 -2.43 3.51
N ILE A 50 -5.92 -3.32 2.55
CA ILE A 50 -5.27 -3.30 1.22
C ILE A 50 -5.41 -1.95 0.52
N HIS A 51 -6.51 -1.23 0.71
CA HIS A 51 -6.75 0.06 0.06
C HIS A 51 -5.76 1.14 0.52
N GLY A 52 -5.45 1.20 1.80
CA GLY A 52 -4.45 2.15 2.33
C GLY A 52 -3.02 1.75 1.96
N VAL A 53 -2.73 0.44 1.95
CA VAL A 53 -1.44 -0.07 1.45
C VAL A 53 -1.28 0.23 -0.04
N GLU A 54 -2.34 0.16 -0.83
CA GLU A 54 -2.34 0.55 -2.24
C GLU A 54 -2.03 2.05 -2.43
N ILE A 55 -2.57 2.95 -1.58
CA ILE A 55 -2.20 4.37 -1.58
C ILE A 55 -0.71 4.51 -1.28
N LEU A 56 -0.22 3.83 -0.24
CA LEU A 56 1.18 3.88 0.17
C LEU A 56 2.11 3.47 -0.98
N TYR A 57 1.84 2.34 -1.64
CA TYR A 57 2.63 1.86 -2.77
C TYR A 57 2.48 2.74 -4.02
N THR A 58 1.33 3.37 -4.20
CA THR A 58 1.15 4.37 -5.28
C THR A 58 2.13 5.53 -5.10
N LEU A 59 2.33 5.99 -3.88
CA LEU A 59 3.18 7.15 -3.56
C LEU A 59 4.67 6.77 -3.44
N MET A 60 4.96 5.67 -2.76
CA MET A 60 6.33 5.24 -2.44
C MET A 60 6.96 4.39 -3.55
N GLY A 61 6.14 3.73 -4.38
CA GLY A 61 6.62 2.71 -5.33
C GLY A 61 6.98 1.39 -4.64
N ALA A 62 7.48 0.45 -5.43
CA ALA A 62 8.03 -0.83 -4.97
C ALA A 62 9.39 -0.63 -4.25
N GLY A 63 9.88 -1.67 -3.56
CA GLY A 63 11.21 -1.70 -2.93
C GLY A 63 11.21 -1.73 -1.41
N CYS A 64 10.08 -2.05 -0.75
CA CYS A 64 10.03 -2.21 0.70
C CYS A 64 10.85 -3.44 1.14
N GLN A 65 11.82 -3.24 2.04
CA GLN A 65 12.74 -4.29 2.50
C GLN A 65 12.32 -4.93 3.81
N SER A 66 11.70 -4.16 4.71
CA SER A 66 11.27 -4.67 6.01
C SER A 66 10.05 -3.93 6.52
N VAL A 67 9.27 -4.60 7.36
CA VAL A 67 8.08 -4.03 8.01
C VAL A 67 8.09 -4.34 9.49
N THR A 68 7.77 -3.32 10.29
CA THR A 68 7.47 -3.42 11.71
C THR A 68 6.02 -3.04 11.93
N CYS A 69 5.25 -3.81 12.69
CA CYS A 69 3.85 -3.51 12.93
C CYS A 69 3.48 -3.61 14.42
N THR A 70 2.83 -2.57 14.90
CA THR A 70 2.18 -2.55 16.22
C THR A 70 0.68 -2.59 16.04
N SER A 71 0.00 -3.44 16.82
CA SER A 71 -1.44 -3.67 16.74
C SER A 71 -2.09 -3.54 18.09
N ASN A 72 -3.29 -2.97 18.12
CA ASN A 72 -4.22 -3.00 19.26
C ASN A 72 -5.66 -3.17 18.77
N GLU A 73 -6.62 -3.14 19.67
CA GLU A 73 -8.05 -3.32 19.32
C GLU A 73 -8.56 -2.28 18.32
N GLY A 74 -8.10 -1.03 18.41
CA GLY A 74 -8.59 0.09 17.60
C GLY A 74 -7.84 0.33 16.30
N SER A 75 -6.60 -0.15 16.16
CA SER A 75 -5.80 0.11 14.97
C SER A 75 -4.55 -0.76 14.85
N ASP A 76 -4.03 -0.84 13.64
CA ASP A 76 -2.69 -1.31 13.32
C ASP A 76 -1.84 -0.16 12.80
N VAL A 77 -0.53 -0.18 13.08
CA VAL A 77 0.43 0.74 12.46
C VAL A 77 1.60 -0.07 11.94
N ALA A 78 1.67 -0.21 10.63
CA ALA A 78 2.79 -0.83 9.94
C ALA A 78 3.76 0.25 9.45
N VAL A 79 5.05 0.08 9.73
CA VAL A 79 6.14 0.95 9.29
C VAL A 79 7.04 0.15 8.36
N GLY A 80 7.09 0.56 7.10
CA GLY A 80 7.96 -0.04 6.08
C GLY A 80 9.21 0.80 5.83
N VAL A 81 10.33 0.12 5.61
CA VAL A 81 11.61 0.73 5.21
C VAL A 81 11.93 0.29 3.79
N TRP A 82 12.11 1.25 2.88
CA TRP A 82 12.43 1.03 1.47
C TRP A 82 13.94 0.88 1.27
N GLU A 83 14.35 0.26 0.16
CA GLU A 83 15.76 0.02 -0.19
C GLU A 83 16.61 1.30 -0.32
N ASP A 84 15.97 2.41 -0.67
CA ASP A 84 16.59 3.74 -0.76
C ASP A 84 16.60 4.51 0.57
N GLY A 85 16.19 3.87 1.67
CA GLY A 85 16.14 4.42 3.03
C GLY A 85 14.88 5.22 3.35
N ARG A 86 13.96 5.42 2.40
CA ARG A 86 12.68 6.06 2.69
C ARG A 86 11.84 5.22 3.65
N ILE A 87 11.04 5.90 4.45
CA ILE A 87 10.10 5.28 5.40
C ILE A 87 8.68 5.64 4.97
N GLY A 88 7.81 4.64 4.98
CA GLY A 88 6.39 4.83 4.76
C GLY A 88 5.56 4.08 5.79
N THR A 89 4.41 4.64 6.18
CA THR A 89 3.55 4.03 7.19
C THR A 89 2.16 3.75 6.64
N PHE A 90 1.56 2.67 7.11
CA PHE A 90 0.15 2.38 6.94
C PHE A 90 -0.53 2.28 8.31
N ARG A 91 -1.62 3.02 8.48
CA ARG A 91 -2.50 2.93 9.64
C ARG A 91 -3.84 2.30 9.25
N GLY A 92 -4.09 1.11 9.77
CA GLY A 92 -5.39 0.45 9.68
C GLY A 92 -6.34 0.97 10.76
N LEU A 93 -7.53 1.45 10.37
CA LEU A 93 -8.53 2.04 11.25
C LEU A 93 -9.65 1.03 11.53
N ARG A 94 -9.96 0.77 12.82
CA ARG A 94 -11.06 -0.13 13.23
C ARG A 94 -12.20 0.63 13.90
N ASN A 95 -11.90 1.38 14.93
CA ASN A 95 -12.90 2.06 15.77
C ASN A 95 -13.00 3.55 15.44
N SER A 96 -12.96 3.90 14.15
CA SER A 96 -13.02 5.29 13.70
C SER A 96 -13.83 5.44 12.40
N SER A 97 -13.84 6.64 11.83
CA SER A 97 -14.53 6.91 10.57
C SER A 97 -14.00 6.02 9.43
N HIS A 98 -14.90 5.64 8.51
CA HIS A 98 -14.57 4.89 7.30
C HIS A 98 -13.94 5.84 6.26
N SER A 99 -12.65 6.13 6.44
CA SER A 99 -11.92 7.14 5.67
C SER A 99 -10.65 6.58 5.03
N TYR A 100 -10.27 7.18 3.90
CA TYR A 100 -9.07 6.84 3.13
C TYR A 100 -8.24 8.10 2.90
N GLY A 101 -6.93 8.01 2.97
CA GLY A 101 -6.05 9.14 2.73
C GLY A 101 -4.67 8.99 3.34
N GLY A 102 -4.04 10.11 3.60
CA GLY A 102 -2.71 10.14 4.20
C GLY A 102 -2.07 11.52 4.16
N THR A 103 -0.84 11.57 4.64
CA THR A 103 0.07 12.71 4.54
C THR A 103 1.28 12.28 3.71
N VAL A 104 1.65 13.09 2.72
CA VAL A 104 2.79 12.83 1.84
C VAL A 104 3.88 13.84 2.13
N ILE A 105 5.04 13.33 2.47
CA ILE A 105 6.25 14.11 2.72
C ILE A 105 7.01 14.18 1.39
N CYS A 106 7.09 15.35 0.80
CA CYS A 106 7.84 15.59 -0.41
C CYS A 106 9.08 16.45 -0.13
N GLU A 107 10.00 16.54 -1.09
CA GLU A 107 11.26 17.29 -0.95
C GLU A 107 11.05 18.75 -0.54
N LYS A 108 9.95 19.37 -0.96
CA LYS A 108 9.71 20.82 -0.77
C LYS A 108 8.50 21.13 0.10
N LYS A 109 7.57 20.19 0.28
CA LYS A 109 6.31 20.41 1.01
C LYS A 109 5.81 19.12 1.66
N VAL A 110 5.00 19.27 2.69
CA VAL A 110 4.16 18.22 3.24
C VAL A 110 2.72 18.52 2.81
N VAL A 111 2.06 17.53 2.20
CA VAL A 111 0.73 17.71 1.59
C VAL A 111 -0.18 16.51 1.86
N PRO A 112 -1.50 16.65 1.80
CA PRO A 112 -2.40 15.51 1.90
C PRO A 112 -2.30 14.60 0.66
N ALA A 113 -2.44 13.30 0.87
CA ALA A 113 -2.69 12.32 -0.19
C ALA A 113 -4.13 12.45 -0.70
N GLY A 114 -4.36 11.99 -1.93
CA GLY A 114 -5.72 11.83 -2.47
C GLY A 114 -6.49 10.72 -1.76
N GLY A 115 -7.75 10.96 -1.49
CA GLY A 115 -8.70 9.99 -0.97
C GLY A 115 -9.51 9.30 -2.07
N TYR A 116 -10.69 8.77 -1.68
CA TYR A 116 -11.61 8.15 -2.63
C TYR A 116 -12.39 9.21 -3.42
N GLU A 117 -12.23 9.22 -4.72
CA GLU A 117 -12.84 10.15 -5.67
C GLU A 117 -13.71 9.42 -6.73
N GLY A 118 -14.19 8.23 -6.39
CA GLY A 118 -14.99 7.40 -7.31
C GLY A 118 -14.14 6.45 -8.15
N TYR A 119 -14.79 5.83 -9.14
CA TYR A 119 -14.17 4.76 -9.94
C TYR A 119 -13.70 5.22 -11.33
N GLU A 120 -13.91 6.49 -11.70
CA GLU A 120 -13.64 6.96 -13.06
C GLU A 120 -12.20 6.69 -13.52
N GLY A 121 -11.21 7.00 -12.68
CA GLY A 121 -9.80 6.76 -12.98
C GLY A 121 -9.47 5.28 -13.18
N LEU A 122 -10.02 4.41 -12.32
CA LEU A 122 -9.88 2.96 -12.46
C LEU A 122 -10.53 2.45 -13.75
N LEU A 123 -11.75 2.88 -14.06
CA LEU A 123 -12.48 2.45 -15.27
C LEU A 123 -11.75 2.88 -16.55
N LYS A 124 -11.22 4.11 -16.60
CA LYS A 124 -10.37 4.57 -17.72
C LYS A 124 -9.13 3.68 -17.87
N SER A 125 -8.52 3.29 -16.76
CA SER A 125 -7.35 2.42 -16.77
C SER A 125 -7.69 1.00 -17.25
N ILE A 126 -8.83 0.44 -16.83
CA ILE A 126 -9.35 -0.85 -17.30
C ILE A 126 -9.60 -0.82 -18.82
N LEU A 127 -10.24 0.23 -19.34
CA LEU A 127 -10.48 0.40 -20.77
C LEU A 127 -9.17 0.49 -21.55
N THR A 128 -8.18 1.20 -21.02
CA THR A 128 -6.85 1.29 -21.63
C THR A 128 -6.16 -0.07 -21.65
N PHE A 129 -6.25 -0.82 -20.55
CA PHE A 129 -5.72 -2.18 -20.48
C PHE A 129 -6.36 -3.11 -21.53
N PHE A 130 -7.67 -3.09 -21.69
CA PHE A 130 -8.35 -3.91 -22.70
C PHE A 130 -7.94 -3.53 -24.14
N ARG A 131 -7.68 -2.25 -24.41
CA ARG A 131 -7.25 -1.78 -25.72
C ARG A 131 -5.79 -2.09 -26.03
N THR A 132 -4.92 -2.09 -25.03
CA THR A 132 -3.46 -2.12 -25.22
C THR A 132 -2.80 -3.42 -24.76
N GLY A 133 -3.48 -4.22 -23.95
CA GLY A 133 -2.91 -5.39 -23.26
C GLY A 133 -1.86 -5.04 -22.18
N LYS A 134 -1.64 -3.75 -21.91
CA LYS A 134 -0.64 -3.29 -20.91
C LYS A 134 -1.31 -3.07 -19.56
N ALA A 135 -0.91 -3.87 -18.56
CA ALA A 135 -1.39 -3.72 -17.18
C ALA A 135 -0.90 -2.39 -16.57
N PRO A 136 -1.78 -1.62 -15.91
CA PRO A 136 -1.41 -0.35 -15.27
C PRO A 136 -0.59 -0.56 -13.99
N VAL A 137 -0.66 -1.74 -13.40
CA VAL A 137 0.12 -2.16 -12.23
C VAL A 137 0.86 -3.43 -12.61
N SER A 138 2.16 -3.49 -12.34
CA SER A 138 2.95 -4.69 -12.64
C SER A 138 2.57 -5.84 -11.70
N PRO A 139 2.65 -7.09 -12.15
CA PRO A 139 2.47 -8.25 -11.26
C PRO A 139 3.42 -8.23 -10.07
N SER A 140 4.66 -7.76 -10.26
CA SER A 140 5.65 -7.65 -9.18
C SER A 140 5.23 -6.64 -8.10
N GLU A 141 4.70 -5.47 -8.49
CA GLU A 141 4.20 -4.50 -7.52
C GLU A 141 2.97 -5.04 -6.77
N THR A 142 2.06 -5.73 -7.47
CA THR A 142 0.92 -6.39 -6.82
C THR A 142 1.39 -7.41 -5.78
N ILE A 143 2.32 -8.28 -6.14
CA ILE A 143 2.88 -9.29 -5.22
C ILE A 143 3.56 -8.60 -4.02
N GLU A 144 4.26 -7.51 -4.24
CA GLU A 144 4.94 -6.78 -3.18
C GLU A 144 3.95 -6.13 -2.19
N ILE A 145 2.82 -5.60 -2.66
CA ILE A 145 1.72 -5.12 -1.81
C ILE A 145 1.21 -6.24 -0.90
N TYR A 146 0.95 -7.42 -1.45
CA TYR A 146 0.55 -8.59 -0.66
C TYR A 146 1.63 -9.02 0.33
N THR A 147 2.90 -9.00 -0.11
CA THR A 147 4.04 -9.32 0.74
C THR A 147 4.17 -8.35 1.91
N PHE A 148 4.00 -7.05 1.67
CA PHE A 148 3.99 -6.03 2.73
C PHE A 148 2.94 -6.33 3.79
N MET A 149 1.71 -6.63 3.38
CA MET A 149 0.61 -6.94 4.30
C MET A 149 0.88 -8.19 5.12
N GLU A 150 1.37 -9.25 4.48
CA GLU A 150 1.71 -10.48 5.21
C GLU A 150 2.94 -10.29 6.11
N THR A 151 3.91 -9.46 5.71
CA THR A 151 5.05 -9.09 6.55
C THR A 151 4.59 -8.33 7.80
N ALA A 152 3.61 -7.42 7.66
CA ALA A 152 3.01 -6.73 8.79
C ALA A 152 2.28 -7.70 9.74
N ASN A 153 1.50 -8.64 9.21
CA ASN A 153 0.86 -9.71 9.98
C ASN A 153 1.90 -10.56 10.74
N GLU A 154 3.01 -10.92 10.07
CA GLU A 154 4.08 -11.69 10.72
C GLU A 154 4.77 -10.87 11.82
N SER A 155 5.01 -9.58 11.60
CA SER A 155 5.53 -8.69 12.62
C SER A 155 4.65 -8.67 13.87
N ILE A 156 3.32 -8.60 13.70
CA ILE A 156 2.35 -8.69 14.82
C ILE A 156 2.51 -10.03 15.54
N ARG A 157 2.58 -11.17 14.82
CA ARG A 157 2.78 -12.51 15.41
C ARG A 157 4.08 -12.61 16.21
N GLN A 158 5.10 -11.85 15.82
CA GLN A 158 6.40 -11.77 16.49
C GLN A 158 6.47 -10.68 17.58
N GLY A 159 5.34 -10.10 17.99
CA GLY A 159 5.28 -9.06 19.01
C GLY A 159 5.85 -7.71 18.59
N GLY A 160 5.72 -7.37 17.30
CA GLY A 160 6.13 -6.09 16.73
C GLY A 160 7.60 -6.02 16.32
N LYS A 161 8.26 -7.16 16.12
CA LYS A 161 9.65 -7.19 15.63
C LYS A 161 9.72 -6.85 14.14
N PRO A 162 10.82 -6.24 13.66
CA PRO A 162 11.05 -6.06 12.24
C PRO A 162 11.12 -7.41 11.53
N VAL A 163 10.42 -7.52 10.39
CA VAL A 163 10.41 -8.71 9.53
C VAL A 163 10.84 -8.30 8.13
N ASN A 164 11.69 -9.12 7.51
CA ASN A 164 12.16 -8.88 6.15
C ASN A 164 11.11 -9.36 5.13
N THR A 165 10.77 -8.53 4.15
CA THR A 165 9.78 -8.83 3.10
C THR A 165 10.22 -10.00 2.24
N LYS A 166 11.52 -10.13 1.95
CA LYS A 166 12.08 -11.22 1.14
C LYS A 166 11.90 -12.59 1.79
N ASP A 167 11.95 -12.67 3.12
CA ASP A 167 11.75 -13.93 3.84
C ASP A 167 10.29 -14.41 3.70
N ILE A 168 9.33 -13.48 3.80
CA ILE A 168 7.90 -13.76 3.60
C ILE A 168 7.62 -14.18 2.16
N TYR A 169 8.17 -13.46 1.19
CA TYR A 169 8.05 -13.81 -0.22
C TYR A 169 8.61 -15.22 -0.53
N ASN A 170 9.81 -15.54 -0.04
CA ASN A 170 10.43 -16.84 -0.25
C ASN A 170 9.63 -17.97 0.41
N LYS A 171 9.09 -17.73 1.61
CA LYS A 171 8.19 -18.68 2.29
C LYS A 171 6.95 -18.98 1.44
N ALA A 172 6.30 -17.93 0.91
CA ALA A 172 5.14 -18.09 0.04
C ALA A 172 5.49 -18.89 -1.24
N LEU A 173 6.63 -18.58 -1.88
CA LEU A 173 7.09 -19.32 -3.06
C LEU A 173 7.32 -20.81 -2.79
N SER A 174 7.81 -21.18 -1.61
CA SER A 174 8.05 -22.57 -1.26
C SER A 174 6.76 -23.38 -1.15
N LEU A 175 5.63 -22.72 -0.79
CA LEU A 175 4.32 -23.36 -0.68
C LEU A 175 3.66 -23.61 -2.04
N VAL A 176 4.00 -22.83 -3.07
CA VAL A 176 3.41 -22.96 -4.42
C VAL A 176 4.15 -23.99 -5.27
N LYS A 177 5.41 -24.29 -4.94
CA LYS A 177 6.26 -25.24 -5.69
C LYS A 177 6.07 -26.72 -5.29
N ASN A 178 5.30 -26.97 -4.25
CA ASN A 178 4.89 -28.30 -3.78
C ASN A 178 3.44 -28.60 -4.17
#